data_94e01fb9a2f2af6531debbfceb412ca7
#
_entry.id   94e01fb9a2f2af6531debbfceb412ca7
#
_cell.length_a   1.000
_cell.length_b   1.000
_cell.length_c   1.000
_cell.angle_alpha   90.00
_cell.angle_beta   90.00
_cell.angle_gamma   90.00
#
_symmetry.space_group_name_H-M   'P 1'
#
loop_
_entity.id
_entity.type
_entity.pdbx_description
1 polymer ?
#
loop_
_entity_poly.entity_id
_entity_poly.type
_entity_poly.pdbx_seq_one_letter_code
_entity_poly.pdbx_strand_id
1 'polypeptide(L)' 'MRRKHAGYIFQFTLSDHEGRHIHVFKDDLELGVFDRVNGPVRGLEKAWNNNLQAGLEKFISELHERGYFH' A
#
# COMPACT_ATOMS: atom_id res chain seq x y z
N MET A 1 -4.79 -9.04 -2.28
CA MET A 1 -4.99 -8.27 -3.50
C MET A 1 -3.69 -7.57 -3.89
N ARG A 2 -3.38 -7.55 -5.16
CA ARG A 2 -2.16 -6.93 -5.69
C ARG A 2 -2.52 -6.12 -6.93
N ARG A 3 -2.12 -4.84 -6.97
CA ARG A 3 -2.43 -3.93 -8.09
C ARG A 3 -1.26 -3.00 -8.36
N LYS A 4 -1.17 -2.56 -9.61
CA LYS A 4 -0.18 -1.57 -10.02
C LYS A 4 -0.87 -0.24 -10.30
N HIS A 5 -0.41 0.82 -9.64
CA HIS A 5 -0.90 2.19 -9.86
C HIS A 5 0.27 3.16 -9.81
N ALA A 6 0.29 4.12 -10.72
CA ALA A 6 1.29 5.19 -10.76
C ALA A 6 2.74 4.66 -10.77
N GLY A 7 2.96 3.48 -11.35
CA GLY A 7 4.28 2.88 -11.42
C GLY A 7 4.71 2.08 -10.20
N TYR A 8 3.85 1.98 -9.19
CA TYR A 8 4.10 1.21 -7.97
C TYR A 8 3.18 0.00 -7.90
N ILE A 9 3.64 -1.05 -7.22
CA ILE A 9 2.82 -2.23 -6.96
C ILE A 9 2.44 -2.22 -5.48
N PHE A 10 1.15 -2.38 -5.21
CA PHE A 10 0.60 -2.43 -3.85
C PHE A 10 0.06 -3.82 -3.59
N GLN A 11 0.36 -4.37 -2.42
CA GLN A 11 -0.09 -5.71 -2.05
C GLN A 11 -0.68 -5.70 -0.65
N PHE A 12 -1.84 -6.34 -0.52
CA PHE A 12 -2.57 -6.45 0.74
C PHE A 12 -3.03 -7.88 0.93
N THR A 13 -2.81 -8.43 2.14
CA THR A 13 -3.35 -9.72 2.54
C THR A 13 -4.06 -9.57 3.89
N LEU A 14 -5.21 -10.26 4.04
CA LEU A 14 -5.99 -10.16 5.26
C LEU A 14 -5.27 -10.72 6.49
N SER A 15 -4.38 -11.67 6.28
CA SER A 15 -3.65 -12.30 7.37
C SER A 15 -2.48 -11.47 7.88
N ASP A 16 -2.14 -10.38 7.20
CA ASP A 16 -0.97 -9.57 7.54
C ASP A 16 -1.35 -8.47 8.52
N HIS A 17 -0.93 -8.63 9.77
CA HIS A 17 -1.14 -7.65 10.85
C HIS A 17 -2.56 -7.11 10.91
N GLU A 18 -3.52 -8.04 10.90
CA GLU A 18 -4.94 -7.71 11.01
C GLU A 18 -5.44 -6.77 9.90
N GLY A 19 -4.81 -6.83 8.73
CA GLY A 19 -5.19 -6.01 7.61
C GLY A 19 -4.73 -4.56 7.71
N ARG A 20 -3.69 -4.29 8.50
CA ARG A 20 -3.15 -2.95 8.67
C ARG A 20 -2.09 -2.57 7.66
N HIS A 21 -1.38 -3.56 7.12
CA HIS A 21 -0.19 -3.31 6.31
C HIS A 21 -0.46 -3.47 4.82
N ILE A 22 -0.02 -2.47 4.05
CA ILE A 22 0.02 -2.54 2.59
C ILE A 22 1.49 -2.48 2.19
N HIS A 23 1.96 -3.54 1.52
CA HIS A 23 3.34 -3.60 1.04
C HIS A 23 3.44 -2.85 -0.28
N VAL A 24 4.49 -2.05 -0.44
CA VAL A 24 4.70 -1.23 -1.63
C VAL A 24 6.01 -1.62 -2.31
N PHE A 25 5.93 -1.89 -3.62
CA PHE A 25 7.08 -2.32 -4.42
C PHE A 25 7.25 -1.41 -5.62
N LYS A 26 8.48 -1.31 -6.09
CA LYS A 26 8.81 -0.67 -7.36
C LYS A 26 9.98 -1.42 -7.98
N ASP A 27 9.85 -1.80 -9.26
CA ASP A 27 10.92 -2.50 -10.00
C ASP A 27 11.41 -3.74 -9.25
N ASP A 28 10.48 -4.54 -8.74
CA ASP A 28 10.73 -5.79 -8.00
C ASP A 28 11.42 -5.59 -6.65
N LEU A 29 11.54 -4.34 -6.19
CA LEU A 29 12.12 -4.01 -4.88
C LEU A 29 11.03 -3.54 -3.93
N GLU A 30 11.00 -4.11 -2.73
CA GLU A 30 10.09 -3.60 -1.71
C GLU A 30 10.62 -2.27 -1.17
N LEU A 31 9.81 -1.22 -1.31
CA LEU A 31 10.17 0.10 -0.81
C LEU A 31 9.89 0.24 0.68
N GLY A 32 8.88 -0.46 1.16
CA GLY A 32 8.46 -0.41 2.54
C GLY A 32 7.00 -0.77 2.67
N VAL A 33 6.41 -0.33 3.78
CA VAL A 33 5.05 -0.70 4.15
C VAL A 33 4.26 0.54 4.50
N PHE A 34 2.99 0.59 4.09
CA PHE A 34 2.06 1.60 4.57
C PHE A 34 1.21 0.96 5.66
N ASP A 35 1.36 1.46 6.90
CA ASP A 35 0.56 1.04 8.03
C ASP A 35 -0.67 1.95 8.10
N ARG A 36 -1.86 1.37 8.12
CA ARG A 36 -3.10 2.15 8.10
C ARG A 36 -3.28 3.02 9.35
N VAL A 37 -2.55 2.72 10.40
CA VAL A 37 -2.61 3.49 11.66
C VAL A 37 -1.46 4.49 11.74
N ASN A 38 -0.25 4.05 11.44
CA ASN A 38 0.97 4.84 11.64
C ASN A 38 1.49 5.53 10.38
N GLY A 39 0.95 5.21 9.21
CA GLY A 39 1.39 5.78 7.95
C GLY A 39 2.54 5.02 7.32
N PRO A 40 3.35 5.67 6.46
CA PRO A 40 4.47 5.00 5.82
C PRO A 40 5.56 4.63 6.83
N VAL A 41 6.00 3.36 6.78
CA VAL A 41 7.01 2.82 7.69
C VAL A 41 7.96 1.89 6.93
N ARG A 42 9.01 1.41 7.61
CA ARG A 42 9.97 0.44 7.07
C ARG A 42 10.64 0.90 5.79
N GLY A 43 10.94 2.19 5.69
CA GLY A 43 11.62 2.76 4.54
C GLY A 43 10.70 3.49 3.56
N LEU A 44 9.40 3.21 3.59
CA LEU A 44 8.46 3.86 2.70
C LEU A 44 8.41 5.37 2.90
N GLU A 45 8.61 5.82 4.13
CA GLU A 45 8.66 7.25 4.45
C GLU A 45 9.76 7.97 3.68
N LYS A 46 10.83 7.27 3.33
CA LYS A 46 11.94 7.85 2.55
C LYS A 46 11.64 7.90 1.05
N ALA A 47 10.74 7.03 0.58
CA ALA A 47 10.36 6.96 -0.83
C ALA A 47 9.06 7.71 -1.11
N TRP A 48 8.46 8.31 -0.10
CA TRP A 48 7.15 8.96 -0.22
C TRP A 48 7.17 10.13 -1.18
N ASN A 49 6.19 10.18 -2.08
CA ASN A 49 5.99 11.30 -2.99
C ASN A 49 4.52 11.33 -3.42
N ASN A 50 4.15 12.38 -4.17
CA ASN A 50 2.76 12.57 -4.58
C ASN A 50 2.23 11.46 -5.47
N ASN A 51 3.07 10.91 -6.35
CA ASN A 51 2.65 9.83 -7.24
C ASN A 51 2.37 8.56 -6.44
N LEU A 52 3.22 8.24 -5.49
CA LEU A 52 3.02 7.09 -4.62
C LEU A 52 1.74 7.25 -3.81
N GLN A 53 1.53 8.43 -3.26
CA GLN A 53 0.31 8.71 -2.48
C GLN A 53 -0.94 8.54 -3.33
N ALA A 54 -0.94 9.07 -4.55
CA ALA A 54 -2.09 8.96 -5.45
C ALA A 54 -2.38 7.49 -5.79
N GLY A 55 -1.34 6.71 -6.06
CA GLY A 55 -1.50 5.29 -6.32
C GLY A 55 -2.03 4.53 -5.12
N LEU A 56 -1.52 4.86 -3.94
CA LEU A 56 -1.99 4.24 -2.70
C LEU A 56 -3.46 4.55 -2.43
N GLU A 57 -3.88 5.79 -2.66
CA GLU A 57 -5.28 6.17 -2.48
C GLU A 57 -6.21 5.38 -3.40
N LYS A 58 -5.81 5.16 -4.65
CA LYS A 58 -6.57 4.31 -5.57
C LYS A 58 -6.66 2.88 -5.05
N PHE A 59 -5.56 2.35 -4.57
CA PHE A 59 -5.51 0.98 -4.05
C PHE A 59 -6.41 0.84 -2.82
N ILE A 60 -6.36 1.79 -1.91
CA ILE A 60 -7.21 1.78 -0.71
C ILE A 60 -8.69 1.84 -1.11
N SER A 61 -9.05 2.69 -2.09
CA SER A 61 -10.41 2.75 -2.59
C SER A 61 -10.89 1.41 -3.13
N GLU A 62 -10.02 0.70 -3.88
CA GLU A 62 -10.36 -0.63 -4.38
C GLU A 62 -10.57 -1.63 -3.25
N LEU A 63 -9.75 -1.55 -2.19
CA LEU A 63 -9.91 -2.42 -1.03
C LEU A 63 -11.25 -2.18 -0.33
N HIS A 64 -11.66 -0.91 -0.20
CA HIS A 64 -12.97 -0.57 0.36
C HIS A 64 -14.10 -1.11 -0.50
N GLU A 65 -14.01 -0.93 -1.81
CA GLU A 65 -15.04 -1.40 -2.74
C GLU A 65 -15.22 -2.92 -2.67
N ARG A 66 -14.14 -3.65 -2.39
CA ARG A 66 -14.18 -5.11 -2.30
C ARG A 66 -14.49 -5.62 -0.90
N GLY A 67 -14.70 -4.71 0.06
CA GLY A 67 -15.08 -5.07 1.42
C GLY A 67 -13.94 -5.57 2.30
N TYR A 68 -12.70 -5.31 1.93
CA TYR A 68 -11.55 -5.71 2.75
C TYR A 68 -11.44 -4.88 4.02
N PHE A 69 -11.89 -3.64 3.99
CA PHE A 69 -11.88 -2.75 5.15
C PHE A 69 -13.30 -2.57 5.65
N HIS A 70 -13.45 -2.59 6.95
CA HIS A 70 -14.76 -2.41 7.60
C HIS A 70 -14.80 -1.11 8.37
#